data_72a4b57ada23f206b3c7c57a9176c2f8
#
_entry.id   72a4b57ada23f206b3c7c57a9176c2f8
#
_cell.length_a   1.000
_cell.length_b   1.000
_cell.length_c   1.000
_cell.angle_alpha   90.00
_cell.angle_beta   90.00
_cell.angle_gamma   90.00
#
_symmetry.space_group_name_H-M   'P 1'
#
loop_
_entity.id
_entity.type
_entity.pdbx_description
1 polymer ?
#
loop_
_entity_poly.entity_id
_entity_poly.type
_entity_poly.pdbx_seq_one_letter_code
_entity_poly.pdbx_strand_id
1 'polypeptide(L)'
;MTSHSDRPESIPATSDAQPSAARRRLLYAGVAGAAALGGAGLAWWKFQPHAMEQGVEEALWAMEFEKPEGGVVALKSLAGKPLLLNFWATWCPPCVEELPMLNAFYRQQAQNGWQVLGLAIDQPSAVRKFLQRIPLEFPVGLAGLGGTDLGRSLGNLTGGLPFTVVLGGNGRVLHRKMGQITPQDLQLWAPLR
;
A
#
# COMPACT_ATOMS: atom_id res chain seq x y z
N MET A 1 16.52 67.89 -74.49
CA MET A 1 15.72 66.70 -74.43
C MET A 1 16.53 65.66 -73.64
N THR A 2 16.33 65.62 -72.34
CA THR A 2 17.06 64.79 -71.39
C THR A 2 16.15 63.65 -70.95
N SER A 3 16.53 62.47 -71.34
CA SER A 3 15.85 61.25 -70.93
C SER A 3 16.36 60.84 -69.55
N HIS A 4 15.50 60.84 -68.58
CA HIS A 4 15.77 60.40 -67.23
C HIS A 4 15.44 58.88 -67.17
N SER A 5 16.45 58.05 -66.93
CA SER A 5 16.28 56.58 -66.76
C SER A 5 16.17 56.28 -65.27
N ASP A 6 14.96 56.02 -64.85
CA ASP A 6 14.65 55.56 -63.51
C ASP A 6 15.01 54.04 -63.40
N ARG A 7 15.96 53.70 -62.49
CA ARG A 7 16.36 52.35 -62.16
C ARG A 7 15.64 51.99 -60.86
N PRO A 8 14.83 50.96 -60.79
CA PRO A 8 14.23 50.56 -59.52
C PRO A 8 15.24 49.94 -58.58
N GLU A 9 15.24 50.45 -57.41
CA GLU A 9 16.05 49.99 -56.26
C GLU A 9 15.62 48.58 -55.81
N SER A 10 16.53 47.62 -55.85
CA SER A 10 16.29 46.24 -55.43
C SER A 10 16.32 46.12 -53.89
N ILE A 11 15.18 45.80 -53.30
CA ILE A 11 15.04 45.48 -51.89
C ILE A 11 15.77 44.12 -51.62
N PRO A 12 16.66 44.04 -50.63
CA PRO A 12 17.28 42.76 -50.27
C PRO A 12 16.23 41.83 -49.63
N ALA A 13 16.03 40.66 -50.23
CA ALA A 13 15.22 39.60 -49.67
C ALA A 13 15.86 39.08 -48.36
N THR A 14 15.21 39.26 -47.25
CA THR A 14 15.53 38.63 -45.99
C THR A 14 15.34 37.13 -46.16
N SER A 15 16.46 36.39 -46.17
CA SER A 15 16.48 34.94 -46.17
C SER A 15 16.02 34.44 -44.83
N ASP A 16 14.73 34.08 -44.70
CA ASP A 16 14.21 33.28 -43.61
C ASP A 16 14.87 31.91 -43.68
N ALA A 17 15.93 31.72 -42.90
CA ALA A 17 16.60 30.45 -42.76
C ALA A 17 15.69 29.47 -41.99
N GLN A 18 14.87 28.73 -42.71
CA GLN A 18 14.06 27.67 -42.13
C GLN A 18 15.01 26.59 -41.51
N PRO A 19 14.81 26.21 -40.24
CA PRO A 19 15.67 25.20 -39.62
C PRO A 19 15.56 23.89 -40.38
N SER A 20 16.72 23.33 -40.74
CA SER A 20 16.80 22.09 -41.53
C SER A 20 16.00 20.95 -40.85
N ALA A 21 15.40 20.08 -41.68
CA ALA A 21 14.58 18.95 -41.19
C ALA A 21 15.33 18.05 -40.16
N ALA A 22 16.69 17.99 -40.25
CA ALA A 22 17.53 17.31 -39.30
C ALA A 22 17.51 17.98 -37.89
N ARG A 23 17.59 19.32 -37.82
CA ARG A 23 17.51 20.05 -36.54
C ARG A 23 16.14 19.88 -35.89
N ARG A 24 15.05 19.89 -36.65
CA ARG A 24 13.68 19.66 -36.13
C ARG A 24 13.53 18.24 -35.59
N ARG A 25 14.05 17.22 -36.26
CA ARG A 25 14.07 15.81 -35.78
C ARG A 25 14.85 15.64 -34.49
N LEU A 26 16.00 16.27 -34.35
CA LEU A 26 16.78 16.26 -33.12
C LEU A 26 16.07 16.95 -31.94
N LEU A 27 15.39 18.07 -32.18
CA LEU A 27 14.60 18.75 -31.16
C LEU A 27 13.40 17.91 -30.71
N TYR A 28 12.66 17.29 -31.64
CA TYR A 28 11.55 16.40 -31.29
C TYR A 28 12.02 15.14 -30.53
N ALA A 29 13.17 14.56 -30.93
CA ALA A 29 13.75 13.41 -30.21
C ALA A 29 14.20 13.80 -28.79
N GLY A 30 14.76 15.01 -28.60
CA GLY A 30 15.16 15.50 -27.28
C GLY A 30 13.96 15.75 -26.37
N VAL A 31 12.88 16.37 -26.90
CA VAL A 31 11.64 16.62 -26.14
C VAL A 31 10.93 15.31 -25.78
N ALA A 32 10.85 14.36 -26.74
CA ALA A 32 10.25 13.05 -26.47
C ALA A 32 11.04 12.25 -25.44
N GLY A 33 12.38 12.28 -25.49
CA GLY A 33 13.24 11.65 -24.50
C GLY A 33 13.10 12.25 -23.10
N ALA A 34 13.04 13.59 -22.99
CA ALA A 34 12.83 14.28 -21.71
C ALA A 34 11.45 13.98 -21.12
N ALA A 35 10.40 13.94 -21.96
CA ALA A 35 9.04 13.60 -21.53
C ALA A 35 8.94 12.13 -21.06
N ALA A 36 9.61 11.19 -21.75
CA ALA A 36 9.64 9.79 -21.37
C ALA A 36 10.38 9.57 -20.03
N LEU A 37 11.54 10.20 -19.84
CA LEU A 37 12.30 10.10 -18.59
C LEU A 37 11.59 10.81 -17.42
N GLY A 38 11.00 11.99 -17.68
CA GLY A 38 10.22 12.71 -16.67
C GLY A 38 8.95 11.96 -16.29
N GLY A 39 8.23 11.38 -17.27
CA GLY A 39 7.04 10.56 -17.04
C GLY A 39 7.35 9.27 -16.28
N ALA A 40 8.43 8.57 -16.64
CA ALA A 40 8.87 7.37 -15.94
C ALA A 40 9.33 7.68 -14.51
N GLY A 41 10.06 8.78 -14.29
CA GLY A 41 10.49 9.23 -12.97
C GLY A 41 9.31 9.60 -12.06
N LEU A 42 8.34 10.35 -12.60
CA LEU A 42 7.11 10.71 -11.88
C LEU A 42 6.25 9.49 -11.57
N ALA A 43 6.09 8.58 -12.52
CA ALA A 43 5.36 7.33 -12.31
C ALA A 43 6.06 6.49 -11.24
N TRP A 44 7.38 6.32 -11.33
CA TRP A 44 8.15 5.58 -10.33
C TRP A 44 8.01 6.19 -8.94
N TRP A 45 8.13 7.53 -8.81
CA TRP A 45 7.93 8.24 -7.53
C TRP A 45 6.50 8.11 -7.01
N LYS A 46 5.49 8.15 -7.87
CA LYS A 46 4.06 8.03 -7.50
C LYS A 46 3.66 6.59 -7.16
N PHE A 47 4.33 5.60 -7.73
CA PHE A 47 4.10 4.17 -7.49
C PHE A 47 5.12 3.53 -6.55
N GLN A 48 6.07 4.29 -6.00
CA GLN A 48 6.85 3.76 -4.89
C GLN A 48 5.89 3.42 -3.74
N PRO A 49 6.01 2.20 -3.13
CA PRO A 49 5.33 1.95 -1.86
C PRO A 49 5.74 3.10 -0.94
N HIS A 50 4.75 3.88 -0.50
CA HIS A 50 5.02 5.00 0.40
C HIS A 50 5.84 4.43 1.55
N ALA A 51 7.08 4.89 1.69
CA ALA A 51 7.88 4.59 2.86
C ALA A 51 7.01 4.98 4.05
N MET A 52 6.72 4.01 4.94
CA MET A 52 5.95 4.32 6.15
C MET A 52 6.64 5.49 6.83
N GLU A 53 5.86 6.43 7.35
CA GLU A 53 6.41 7.49 8.17
C GLU A 53 7.31 6.84 9.23
N GLN A 54 8.52 7.37 9.37
CA GLN A 54 9.47 6.84 10.35
C GLN A 54 8.80 6.85 11.73
N GLY A 55 8.77 5.69 12.38
CA GLY A 55 8.14 5.54 13.69
C GLY A 55 6.74 4.87 13.69
N VAL A 56 6.14 4.59 12.53
CA VAL A 56 4.83 3.88 12.48
C VAL A 56 4.94 2.48 13.09
N GLU A 57 6.05 1.78 12.84
CA GLU A 57 6.27 0.45 13.40
C GLU A 57 6.43 0.51 14.93
N GLU A 58 7.22 1.47 15.46
CA GLU A 58 7.34 1.68 16.90
C GLU A 58 6.01 2.08 17.54
N ALA A 59 5.26 2.97 16.89
CA ALA A 59 3.93 3.36 17.36
C ALA A 59 2.97 2.16 17.37
N LEU A 60 3.00 1.30 16.35
CA LEU A 60 2.21 0.09 16.28
C LEU A 60 2.50 -0.84 17.48
N TRP A 61 3.78 -1.10 17.76
CA TRP A 61 4.17 -1.98 18.86
C TRP A 61 3.84 -1.45 20.25
N ALA A 62 3.60 -0.14 20.39
CA ALA A 62 3.13 0.48 21.63
C ALA A 62 1.61 0.39 21.84
N MET A 63 0.86 -0.08 20.82
CA MET A 63 -0.62 -0.13 20.90
C MET A 63 -1.12 -1.33 21.71
N GLU A 64 -2.29 -1.11 22.29
CA GLU A 64 -3.06 -2.10 23.03
C GLU A 64 -4.52 -2.06 22.55
N PHE A 65 -5.16 -3.22 22.51
CA PHE A 65 -6.56 -3.34 22.08
C PHE A 65 -7.35 -4.15 23.11
N GLU A 66 -8.55 -3.68 23.43
CA GLU A 66 -9.50 -4.46 24.20
C GLU A 66 -9.86 -5.76 23.46
N LYS A 67 -9.99 -6.85 24.20
CA LYS A 67 -10.48 -8.12 23.65
C LYS A 67 -12.00 -8.23 23.77
N PRO A 68 -12.68 -8.89 22.84
CA PRO A 68 -14.13 -9.09 22.91
C PRO A 68 -14.60 -9.77 24.20
N GLU A 69 -13.82 -10.68 24.72
CA GLU A 69 -14.07 -11.43 25.95
C GLU A 69 -13.63 -10.71 27.23
N GLY A 70 -13.05 -9.54 27.09
CA GLY A 70 -12.48 -8.75 28.19
C GLY A 70 -10.96 -8.87 28.31
N GLY A 71 -10.38 -7.90 29.00
CA GLY A 71 -8.93 -7.73 29.08
C GLY A 71 -8.34 -7.07 27.81
N VAL A 72 -7.02 -7.07 27.68
CA VAL A 72 -6.29 -6.33 26.66
C VAL A 72 -5.31 -7.27 25.97
N VAL A 73 -5.09 -7.06 24.65
CA VAL A 73 -3.96 -7.59 23.90
C VAL A 73 -3.00 -6.44 23.59
N ALA A 74 -1.80 -6.49 24.18
CA ALA A 74 -0.73 -5.55 23.89
C ALA A 74 0.11 -6.08 22.74
N LEU A 75 0.31 -5.30 21.66
CA LEU A 75 1.13 -5.76 20.53
C LEU A 75 2.56 -6.07 20.97
N LYS A 76 3.09 -5.33 21.94
CA LYS A 76 4.40 -5.57 22.52
C LYS A 76 4.59 -7.03 23.03
N SER A 77 3.50 -7.68 23.48
CA SER A 77 3.56 -9.08 23.92
C SER A 77 3.75 -10.08 22.77
N LEU A 78 3.50 -9.65 21.53
CA LEU A 78 3.66 -10.44 20.31
C LEU A 78 4.99 -10.14 19.60
N ALA A 79 5.78 -9.18 20.10
CA ALA A 79 7.05 -8.80 19.51
C ALA A 79 8.10 -9.92 19.55
N GLY A 80 9.08 -9.87 18.65
CA GLY A 80 10.15 -10.86 18.55
C GLY A 80 9.76 -12.14 17.80
N LYS A 81 8.54 -12.21 17.29
CA LYS A 81 8.01 -13.32 16.50
C LYS A 81 7.33 -12.78 15.23
N PRO A 82 7.29 -13.56 14.13
CA PRO A 82 6.52 -13.14 12.97
C PRO A 82 5.04 -13.04 13.32
N LEU A 83 4.42 -11.92 12.90
CA LEU A 83 3.02 -11.59 13.19
C LEU A 83 2.24 -11.33 11.90
N LEU A 84 1.10 -12.00 11.75
CA LEU A 84 0.08 -11.69 10.77
C LEU A 84 -0.99 -10.85 11.45
N LEU A 85 -1.08 -9.59 11.07
CA LEU A 85 -2.06 -8.63 11.57
C LEU A 85 -3.15 -8.45 10.51
N ASN A 86 -4.38 -8.90 10.82
CA ASN A 86 -5.50 -8.87 9.88
C ASN A 86 -6.58 -7.91 10.36
N PHE A 87 -6.93 -6.94 9.49
CA PHE A 87 -8.01 -5.98 9.72
C PHE A 87 -9.29 -6.50 9.07
N TRP A 88 -10.35 -6.63 9.85
CA TRP A 88 -11.59 -7.26 9.43
C TRP A 88 -12.84 -6.65 10.08
N ALA A 89 -14.03 -7.03 9.59
CA ALA A 89 -15.29 -6.67 10.20
C ALA A 89 -16.36 -7.77 10.00
N THR A 90 -17.35 -7.83 10.88
CA THR A 90 -18.42 -8.83 10.79
C THR A 90 -19.35 -8.62 9.60
N TRP A 91 -19.46 -7.38 9.13
CA TRP A 91 -20.26 -6.97 7.96
C TRP A 91 -19.51 -7.07 6.62
N CYS A 92 -18.25 -7.53 6.62
CA CYS A 92 -17.40 -7.66 5.44
C CYS A 92 -17.36 -9.12 4.98
N PRO A 93 -18.10 -9.53 3.93
CA PRO A 93 -18.17 -10.93 3.52
C PRO A 93 -16.82 -11.58 3.21
N PRO A 94 -15.91 -10.97 2.41
CA PRO A 94 -14.61 -11.58 2.14
C PRO A 94 -13.72 -11.68 3.39
N CYS A 95 -13.91 -10.78 4.39
CA CYS A 95 -13.23 -10.92 5.68
C CYS A 95 -13.67 -12.18 6.41
N VAL A 96 -14.99 -12.39 6.50
CA VAL A 96 -15.57 -13.56 7.20
C VAL A 96 -15.15 -14.87 6.52
N GLU A 97 -15.08 -14.89 5.20
CA GLU A 97 -14.67 -16.06 4.42
C GLU A 97 -13.20 -16.47 4.66
N GLU A 98 -12.29 -15.52 4.93
CA GLU A 98 -10.87 -15.84 5.15
C GLU A 98 -10.55 -16.24 6.61
N LEU A 99 -11.37 -15.88 7.60
CA LEU A 99 -11.10 -16.16 9.02
C LEU A 99 -10.87 -17.65 9.33
N PRO A 100 -11.62 -18.62 8.78
CA PRO A 100 -11.35 -20.05 9.01
C PRO A 100 -9.97 -20.48 8.50
N MET A 101 -9.52 -19.94 7.37
CA MET A 101 -8.20 -20.22 6.80
C MET A 101 -7.08 -19.61 7.68
N LEU A 102 -7.27 -18.38 8.17
CA LEU A 102 -6.37 -17.76 9.14
C LEU A 102 -6.28 -18.56 10.44
N ASN A 103 -7.42 -19.08 10.91
CA ASN A 103 -7.46 -19.91 12.11
C ASN A 103 -6.69 -21.24 11.91
N ALA A 104 -6.82 -21.86 10.73
CA ALA A 104 -6.05 -23.04 10.37
C ALA A 104 -4.55 -22.73 10.29
N PHE A 105 -4.16 -21.61 9.68
CA PHE A 105 -2.78 -21.14 9.61
C PHE A 105 -2.20 -20.92 11.01
N TYR A 106 -2.93 -20.26 11.90
CA TYR A 106 -2.51 -20.03 13.27
C TYR A 106 -2.18 -21.35 13.98
N ARG A 107 -3.09 -22.34 13.93
CA ARG A 107 -2.86 -23.66 14.53
C ARG A 107 -1.63 -24.38 13.97
N GLN A 108 -1.47 -24.35 12.64
CA GLN A 108 -0.38 -25.05 11.96
C GLN A 108 0.98 -24.39 12.20
N GLN A 109 1.01 -23.06 12.33
CA GLN A 109 2.25 -22.30 12.39
C GLN A 109 2.64 -21.81 13.79
N ALA A 110 1.78 -22.02 14.82
CA ALA A 110 2.07 -21.62 16.19
C ALA A 110 3.37 -22.23 16.72
N GLN A 111 3.63 -23.50 16.43
CA GLN A 111 4.87 -24.19 16.82
C GLN A 111 6.11 -23.64 16.09
N ASN A 112 5.92 -23.03 14.92
CA ASN A 112 6.96 -22.34 14.17
C ASN A 112 7.17 -20.90 14.62
N GLY A 113 6.48 -20.49 15.69
CA GLY A 113 6.59 -19.16 16.30
C GLY A 113 5.69 -18.10 15.72
N TRP A 114 4.87 -18.41 14.69
CA TRP A 114 3.94 -17.45 14.12
C TRP A 114 2.85 -17.01 15.10
N GLN A 115 2.56 -15.73 15.05
CA GLN A 115 1.44 -15.11 15.74
C GLN A 115 0.41 -14.64 14.70
N VAL A 116 -0.86 -14.64 15.08
CA VAL A 116 -1.94 -13.99 14.32
C VAL A 116 -2.72 -13.12 15.29
N LEU A 117 -3.05 -11.89 14.85
CA LEU A 117 -3.93 -10.99 15.58
C LEU A 117 -4.99 -10.44 14.60
N GLY A 118 -6.25 -10.67 14.90
CA GLY A 118 -7.36 -10.05 14.18
C GLY A 118 -7.75 -8.73 14.82
N LEU A 119 -7.67 -7.62 14.08
CA LEU A 119 -8.15 -6.31 14.52
C LEU A 119 -9.53 -6.03 13.92
N ALA A 120 -10.55 -6.07 14.76
CA ALA A 120 -11.93 -5.87 14.35
C ALA A 120 -12.26 -4.36 14.24
N ILE A 121 -12.61 -3.92 13.03
CA ILE A 121 -13.13 -2.57 12.75
C ILE A 121 -14.67 -2.65 12.78
N ASP A 122 -15.20 -2.83 13.97
CA ASP A 122 -16.63 -3.07 14.15
C ASP A 122 -17.07 -2.73 15.59
N GLN A 123 -18.37 -2.76 15.83
CA GLN A 123 -18.96 -2.60 17.16
C GLN A 123 -18.63 -3.80 18.07
N PRO A 124 -18.20 -3.59 19.30
CA PRO A 124 -17.84 -4.69 20.22
C PRO A 124 -18.93 -5.74 20.40
N SER A 125 -20.19 -5.34 20.40
CA SER A 125 -21.34 -6.24 20.53
C SER A 125 -21.51 -7.14 19.31
N ALA A 126 -21.28 -6.61 18.09
CA ALA A 126 -21.32 -7.36 16.85
C ALA A 126 -20.20 -8.41 16.81
N VAL A 127 -18.96 -8.01 17.18
CA VAL A 127 -17.81 -8.90 17.25
C VAL A 127 -18.05 -10.04 18.24
N ARG A 128 -18.51 -9.73 19.45
CA ARG A 128 -18.85 -10.77 20.46
C ARG A 128 -19.88 -11.77 19.93
N LYS A 129 -20.99 -11.28 19.36
CA LYS A 129 -22.03 -12.15 18.79
C LYS A 129 -21.51 -12.99 17.63
N PHE A 130 -20.62 -12.46 16.81
CA PHE A 130 -19.98 -13.18 15.72
C PHE A 130 -19.11 -14.32 16.25
N LEU A 131 -18.21 -14.04 17.21
CA LEU A 131 -17.27 -15.01 17.76
C LEU A 131 -17.95 -16.15 18.56
N GLN A 132 -19.16 -15.92 19.07
CA GLN A 132 -19.98 -17.00 19.66
C GLN A 132 -20.40 -18.05 18.62
N ARG A 133 -20.55 -17.66 17.35
CA ARG A 133 -20.96 -18.53 16.24
C ARG A 133 -19.76 -19.10 15.49
N ILE A 134 -18.72 -18.31 15.35
CA ILE A 134 -17.48 -18.66 14.63
C ILE A 134 -16.31 -18.34 15.56
N PRO A 135 -15.97 -19.27 16.47
CA PRO A 135 -14.87 -19.05 17.40
C PRO A 135 -13.52 -19.07 16.66
N LEU A 136 -12.65 -18.15 17.05
CA LEU A 136 -11.28 -18.04 16.56
C LEU A 136 -10.31 -18.40 17.70
N GLU A 137 -9.25 -19.12 17.38
CA GLU A 137 -8.22 -19.54 18.36
C GLU A 137 -7.12 -18.49 18.49
N PHE A 138 -6.92 -17.66 17.47
CA PHE A 138 -6.02 -16.52 17.57
C PHE A 138 -6.69 -15.33 18.27
N PRO A 139 -5.92 -14.47 18.95
CA PRO A 139 -6.45 -13.31 19.65
C PRO A 139 -7.12 -12.32 18.69
N VAL A 140 -8.21 -11.71 19.17
CA VAL A 140 -8.94 -10.63 18.49
C VAL A 140 -8.87 -9.37 19.36
N GLY A 141 -8.48 -8.25 18.74
CA GLY A 141 -8.52 -6.92 19.32
C GLY A 141 -9.66 -6.08 18.72
N LEU A 142 -10.31 -5.28 19.54
CA LEU A 142 -11.34 -4.33 19.13
C LEU A 142 -10.67 -3.01 18.71
N ALA A 143 -10.49 -2.78 17.40
CA ALA A 143 -9.89 -1.56 16.88
C ALA A 143 -10.90 -0.43 16.66
N GLY A 144 -12.20 -0.77 16.57
CA GLY A 144 -13.26 0.22 16.34
C GLY A 144 -12.99 1.07 15.09
N LEU A 145 -13.50 2.30 15.06
CA LEU A 145 -13.28 3.21 13.93
C LEU A 145 -11.80 3.63 13.78
N GLY A 146 -11.06 3.73 14.88
CA GLY A 146 -9.61 4.03 14.85
C GLY A 146 -8.78 3.00 14.11
N GLY A 147 -9.28 1.77 13.97
CA GLY A 147 -8.64 0.72 13.18
C GLY A 147 -8.49 1.07 11.70
N THR A 148 -9.38 1.90 11.15
CA THR A 148 -9.27 2.39 9.77
C THR A 148 -8.05 3.31 9.61
N ASP A 149 -7.83 4.22 10.55
CA ASP A 149 -6.70 5.15 10.50
C ASP A 149 -5.38 4.43 10.75
N LEU A 150 -5.37 3.45 11.66
CA LEU A 150 -4.23 2.55 11.82
C LEU A 150 -3.94 1.77 10.54
N GLY A 151 -4.97 1.22 9.89
CA GLY A 151 -4.80 0.55 8.59
C GLY A 151 -4.19 1.48 7.54
N ARG A 152 -4.63 2.75 7.49
CA ARG A 152 -4.05 3.76 6.56
C ARG A 152 -2.59 4.05 6.86
N SER A 153 -2.21 4.23 8.12
CA SER A 153 -0.80 4.44 8.50
C SER A 153 0.08 3.25 8.13
N LEU A 154 -0.49 2.04 8.12
CA LEU A 154 0.17 0.82 7.68
C LEU A 154 0.13 0.59 6.16
N GLY A 155 -0.44 1.51 5.38
CA GLY A 155 -0.42 1.49 3.92
C GLY A 155 -1.75 1.15 3.25
N ASN A 156 -2.84 0.95 3.99
CA ASN A 156 -4.19 0.81 3.45
C ASN A 156 -4.82 2.18 3.13
N LEU A 157 -4.33 2.86 2.11
CA LEU A 157 -4.73 4.23 1.79
C LEU A 157 -6.23 4.38 1.49
N THR A 158 -6.86 3.33 0.98
CA THR A 158 -8.30 3.32 0.65
C THR A 158 -9.19 3.02 1.84
N GLY A 159 -8.65 2.44 2.93
CA GLY A 159 -9.41 1.96 4.08
C GLY A 159 -10.29 0.74 3.79
N GLY A 160 -10.07 0.04 2.67
CA GLY A 160 -10.82 -1.17 2.27
C GLY A 160 -10.50 -2.36 3.19
N LEU A 161 -11.46 -3.29 3.30
CA LEU A 161 -11.33 -4.54 4.05
C LEU A 161 -11.57 -5.75 3.13
N PRO A 162 -10.94 -6.91 3.45
CA PRO A 162 -9.93 -7.10 4.47
C PRO A 162 -8.59 -6.47 4.11
N PHE A 163 -7.78 -6.22 5.12
CA PHE A 163 -6.41 -5.77 4.93
C PHE A 163 -5.47 -6.54 5.85
N THR A 164 -4.36 -7.02 5.34
CA THR A 164 -3.41 -7.84 6.10
C THR A 164 -2.01 -7.25 6.03
N VAL A 165 -1.34 -7.19 7.17
CA VAL A 165 0.07 -6.82 7.31
C VAL A 165 0.84 -7.98 7.89
N VAL A 166 1.94 -8.34 7.27
CA VAL A 166 2.88 -9.35 7.77
C VAL A 166 4.10 -8.63 8.33
N LEU A 167 4.38 -8.84 9.62
CA LEU A 167 5.55 -8.30 10.31
C LEU A 167 6.53 -9.44 10.60
N GLY A 168 7.82 -9.18 10.40
CA GLY A 168 8.89 -10.10 10.78
C GLY A 168 9.17 -10.09 12.28
N GLY A 169 9.96 -11.05 12.75
CA GLY A 169 10.40 -11.11 14.14
C GLY A 169 11.23 -9.89 14.60
N ASN A 170 11.79 -9.13 13.66
CA ASN A 170 12.45 -7.86 13.91
C ASN A 170 11.48 -6.67 14.07
N GLY A 171 10.17 -6.92 14.01
CA GLY A 171 9.12 -5.92 14.14
C GLY A 171 8.83 -5.09 12.90
N ARG A 172 9.51 -5.33 11.77
CA ARG A 172 9.35 -4.58 10.52
C ARG A 172 8.29 -5.20 9.62
N VAL A 173 7.59 -4.36 8.86
CA VAL A 173 6.62 -4.82 7.88
C VAL A 173 7.34 -5.48 6.70
N LEU A 174 7.00 -6.75 6.45
CA LEU A 174 7.51 -7.56 5.34
C LEU A 174 6.56 -7.53 4.14
N HIS A 175 5.25 -7.67 4.39
CA HIS A 175 4.23 -7.70 3.34
C HIS A 175 2.95 -6.96 3.75
N ARG A 176 2.22 -6.54 2.74
CA ARG A 176 0.85 -5.98 2.85
C ARG A 176 -0.02 -6.61 1.80
N LYS A 177 -1.24 -6.95 2.15
CA LYS A 177 -2.24 -7.48 1.24
C LYS A 177 -3.54 -6.71 1.40
N MET A 178 -3.98 -6.09 0.32
CA MET A 178 -5.32 -5.52 0.20
C MET A 178 -6.26 -6.58 -0.36
N GLY A 179 -7.46 -6.68 0.21
CA GLY A 179 -8.44 -7.71 -0.16
C GLY A 179 -8.12 -9.07 0.45
N GLN A 180 -8.96 -10.03 0.12
CA GLN A 180 -8.93 -11.39 0.67
C GLN A 180 -7.61 -12.08 0.45
N ILE A 181 -7.07 -12.72 1.49
CA ILE A 181 -5.89 -13.58 1.40
C ILE A 181 -6.25 -14.92 0.79
N THR A 182 -5.26 -15.54 0.16
CA THR A 182 -5.37 -16.85 -0.49
C THR A 182 -4.47 -17.88 0.20
N PRO A 183 -4.70 -19.18 -0.01
CA PRO A 183 -3.77 -20.21 0.47
C PRO A 183 -2.34 -20.00 -0.04
N GLN A 184 -2.18 -19.50 -1.26
CA GLN A 184 -0.88 -19.20 -1.86
C GLN A 184 -0.16 -18.07 -1.12
N ASP A 185 -0.88 -17.02 -0.69
CA ASP A 185 -0.31 -15.95 0.13
C ASP A 185 0.26 -16.51 1.42
N LEU A 186 -0.49 -17.36 2.12
CA LEU A 186 -0.04 -17.99 3.37
C LEU A 186 1.16 -18.93 3.17
N GLN A 187 1.20 -19.68 2.07
CA GLN A 187 2.36 -20.50 1.71
C GLN A 187 3.60 -19.67 1.45
N LEU A 188 3.44 -18.52 0.79
CA LEU A 188 4.53 -17.58 0.52
C LEU A 188 5.06 -16.93 1.80
N TRP A 189 4.18 -16.64 2.76
CA TRP A 189 4.55 -15.96 3.99
C TRP A 189 5.09 -16.91 5.08
N ALA A 190 4.62 -18.14 5.13
CA ALA A 190 5.02 -19.11 6.16
C ALA A 190 6.55 -19.24 6.37
N PRO A 191 7.44 -19.18 5.36
CA PRO A 191 8.89 -19.22 5.55
C PRO A 191 9.50 -17.88 6.03
N LEU A 192 8.75 -16.76 6.01
CA LEU A 192 9.25 -15.45 6.46
C LEU A 192 9.36 -15.44 7.99
N ARG A 193 10.49 -14.91 8.51
CA ARG A 193 10.76 -14.86 9.95
C ARG A 193 11.38 -13.53 10.39
#